data_c02a2eb53f17e9dec0a6668c6de211b1
#
_entry.id   c02a2eb53f17e9dec0a6668c6de211b1
#
_cell.length_a   1.000
_cell.length_b   1.000
_cell.length_c   1.000
_cell.angle_alpha   90.00
_cell.angle_beta   90.00
_cell.angle_gamma   90.00
#
_symmetry.space_group_name_H-M   'P 1'
#
loop_
_entity.id
_entity.type
_entity.pdbx_description
1 polymer ?
#
loop_
_entity_poly.entity_id
_entity_poly.type
_entity_poly.pdbx_seq_one_letter_code
_entity_poly.pdbx_strand_id
1 'polypeptide(L)'
;IGNDKIKEAMESLGIDMSKENIGLASAIGGWSYGISPLEMVSAYATISNNGLYTESHTINYVEVVQTGEKYNIDEEIQNNAKQSAYSKASAFMIRHVMLDYTKNGSGNYAYVSGINNIGAKTGTSNWSSTAKNGMAGKSRDLWMSAYTPNYICSVWMGFGKEGIEKGKTTSRYKAYPGKVVQ
;
A
#
# COMPACT_ATOMS: atom_id res chain seq x y z
N ILE A 1 6.86 20.31 4.48
CA ILE A 1 7.58 19.01 4.51
C ILE A 1 8.51 19.01 3.31
N GLY A 2 9.82 18.84 3.53
CA GLY A 2 10.81 18.77 2.45
C GLY A 2 10.86 17.37 1.81
N ASN A 3 11.45 17.27 0.61
CA ASN A 3 11.59 16.01 -0.13
C ASN A 3 12.34 14.93 0.69
N ASP A 4 13.35 15.33 1.46
CA ASP A 4 14.13 14.42 2.31
C ASP A 4 13.24 13.75 3.37
N LYS A 5 12.31 14.51 3.96
CA LYS A 5 11.37 13.97 4.94
C LYS A 5 10.34 13.00 4.34
N ILE A 6 9.93 13.23 3.09
CA ILE A 6 9.08 12.28 2.37
C ILE A 6 9.85 10.98 2.13
N LYS A 7 11.09 11.09 1.67
CA LYS A 7 11.97 9.94 1.45
C LYS A 7 12.19 9.14 2.73
N GLU A 8 12.64 9.80 3.80
CA GLU A 8 12.87 9.19 5.11
C GLU A 8 11.61 8.45 5.63
N ALA A 9 10.44 9.09 5.51
CA ALA A 9 9.19 8.48 5.95
C ALA A 9 8.83 7.23 5.15
N MET A 10 9.07 7.20 3.84
CA MET A 10 8.81 6.03 3.00
C MET A 10 9.82 4.90 3.24
N GLU A 11 11.11 5.24 3.34
CA GLU A 11 12.16 4.26 3.64
C GLU A 11 11.96 3.63 5.02
N SER A 12 11.44 4.38 6.00
CA SER A 12 11.08 3.83 7.31
C SER A 12 9.93 2.81 7.28
N LEU A 13 9.19 2.75 6.18
CA LEU A 13 8.15 1.76 5.90
C LEU A 13 8.65 0.61 5.01
N GLY A 14 9.96 0.52 4.77
CA GLY A 14 10.56 -0.49 3.91
C GLY A 14 10.35 -0.27 2.42
N ILE A 15 9.96 0.94 2.00
CA ILE A 15 9.71 1.26 0.60
C ILE A 15 11.00 1.82 -0.02
N ASP A 16 11.49 1.16 -1.08
CA ASP A 16 12.69 1.61 -1.79
C ASP A 16 12.42 2.87 -2.61
N MET A 17 12.96 4.00 -2.15
CA MET A 17 12.84 5.30 -2.82
C MET A 17 14.03 5.64 -3.74
N SER A 18 14.97 4.71 -3.96
CA SER A 18 16.20 4.95 -4.71
C SER A 18 15.96 5.35 -6.17
N LYS A 19 14.87 4.89 -6.77
CA LYS A 19 14.49 5.14 -8.16
C LYS A 19 13.47 6.26 -8.32
N GLU A 20 12.84 6.71 -7.23
CA GLU A 20 11.78 7.72 -7.30
C GLU A 20 12.34 9.15 -7.39
N ASN A 21 11.73 9.93 -8.27
CA ASN A 21 11.96 11.37 -8.31
C ASN A 21 10.99 12.08 -7.36
N ILE A 22 11.46 12.36 -6.16
CA ILE A 22 10.62 12.88 -5.08
C ILE A 22 10.31 14.36 -5.31
N GLY A 23 9.03 14.68 -5.33
CA GLY A 23 8.52 16.04 -5.49
C GLY A 23 7.23 16.25 -4.70
N LEU A 24 6.58 17.39 -4.91
CA LEU A 24 5.33 17.72 -4.21
C LEU A 24 4.23 16.67 -4.43
N ALA A 25 4.16 16.08 -5.63
CA ALA A 25 3.19 15.04 -5.94
C ALA A 25 3.41 13.76 -5.12
N SER A 26 4.65 13.47 -4.72
CA SER A 26 4.98 12.28 -3.94
C SER A 26 4.33 12.29 -2.55
N ALA A 27 4.13 13.48 -1.97
CA ALA A 27 3.45 13.64 -0.68
C ALA A 27 1.99 13.17 -0.68
N ILE A 28 1.38 13.06 -1.86
CA ILE A 28 -0.01 12.62 -2.05
C ILE A 28 -0.09 11.33 -2.88
N GLY A 29 1.02 10.59 -3.00
CA GLY A 29 1.07 9.31 -3.69
C GLY A 29 1.28 9.37 -5.20
N GLY A 30 1.69 10.52 -5.74
CA GLY A 30 2.05 10.69 -7.15
C GLY A 30 3.49 10.23 -7.41
N TRP A 31 3.68 8.96 -7.77
CA TRP A 31 4.96 8.31 -7.89
C TRP A 31 5.22 7.88 -9.33
N SER A 32 6.51 7.88 -9.74
CA SER A 32 6.94 7.53 -11.10
C SER A 32 7.03 6.02 -11.30
N TYR A 33 7.63 5.33 -10.35
CA TYR A 33 7.79 3.86 -10.38
C TYR A 33 6.65 3.18 -9.63
N GLY A 34 6.15 3.82 -8.59
CA GLY A 34 5.04 3.30 -7.80
C GLY A 34 5.49 2.41 -6.64
N ILE A 35 4.56 1.65 -6.10
CA ILE A 35 4.72 0.78 -4.94
C ILE A 35 4.07 -0.57 -5.24
N SER A 36 4.65 -1.65 -4.76
CA SER A 36 4.06 -2.99 -4.88
C SER A 36 2.96 -3.22 -3.84
N PRO A 37 2.03 -4.15 -4.09
CA PRO A 37 1.04 -4.54 -3.09
C PRO A 37 1.66 -5.04 -1.77
N LEU A 38 2.82 -5.69 -1.83
CA LEU A 38 3.53 -6.17 -0.65
C LEU A 38 4.06 -5.02 0.21
N GLU A 39 4.71 -4.03 -0.40
CA GLU A 39 5.17 -2.83 0.29
C GLU A 39 3.98 -2.05 0.89
N MET A 40 2.87 -1.98 0.17
CA MET A 40 1.64 -1.33 0.66
C MET A 40 1.10 -2.07 1.90
N VAL A 41 1.04 -3.39 1.89
CA VAL A 41 0.63 -4.20 3.06
C VAL A 41 1.55 -3.93 4.24
N SER A 42 2.88 -3.92 4.04
CA SER A 42 3.86 -3.62 5.10
C SER A 42 3.67 -2.22 5.71
N ALA A 43 3.42 -1.23 4.87
CA ALA A 43 3.15 0.14 5.32
C ALA A 43 1.89 0.22 6.19
N TYR A 44 0.80 -0.44 5.77
CA TYR A 44 -0.45 -0.48 6.57
C TYR A 44 -0.31 -1.36 7.82
N ALA A 45 0.50 -2.42 7.77
CA ALA A 45 0.87 -3.22 8.93
C ALA A 45 1.57 -2.36 10.00
N THR A 46 2.48 -1.50 9.58
CA THR A 46 3.19 -0.56 10.47
C THR A 46 2.19 0.36 11.20
N ILE A 47 1.21 0.92 10.48
CA ILE A 47 0.17 1.77 11.08
C ILE A 47 -0.66 0.96 12.11
N SER A 48 -1.07 -0.24 11.77
CA SER A 48 -1.86 -1.10 12.66
C SER A 48 -1.04 -1.62 13.84
N ASN A 49 0.27 -1.80 13.68
CA ASN A 49 1.22 -2.25 14.71
C ASN A 49 1.84 -1.09 15.53
N ASN A 50 1.07 -0.06 15.83
CA ASN A 50 1.51 1.06 16.66
C ASN A 50 2.76 1.82 16.16
N GLY A 51 3.00 1.80 14.85
CA GLY A 51 4.12 2.47 14.21
C GLY A 51 5.40 1.63 14.15
N LEU A 52 5.37 0.38 14.55
CA LEU A 52 6.50 -0.53 14.44
C LEU A 52 6.47 -1.20 13.06
N TYR A 53 7.51 -0.95 12.27
CA TYR A 53 7.69 -1.61 10.99
C TYR A 53 8.18 -3.05 11.20
N THR A 54 7.60 -3.98 10.46
CA THR A 54 8.03 -5.37 10.36
C THR A 54 8.08 -5.75 8.90
N GLU A 55 9.17 -6.33 8.47
CA GLU A 55 9.34 -6.79 7.10
C GLU A 55 8.33 -7.91 6.78
N SER A 56 7.64 -7.77 5.64
CA SER A 56 6.71 -8.81 5.18
C SER A 56 7.46 -10.01 4.62
N HIS A 57 7.08 -11.20 5.06
CA HIS A 57 7.67 -12.46 4.63
C HIS A 57 6.59 -13.52 4.39
N THR A 58 6.96 -14.56 3.64
CA THR A 58 6.06 -15.66 3.28
C THR A 58 6.51 -17.00 3.86
N ILE A 59 7.68 -17.03 4.51
CA ILE A 59 8.28 -18.24 5.10
C ILE A 59 8.38 -18.03 6.60
N ASN A 60 7.69 -18.84 7.39
CA ASN A 60 7.75 -18.75 8.85
C ASN A 60 8.98 -19.46 9.41
N TYR A 61 9.31 -20.62 8.86
CA TYR A 61 10.50 -21.38 9.25
C TYR A 61 11.02 -22.24 8.10
N VAL A 62 12.28 -22.63 8.19
CA VAL A 62 12.93 -23.60 7.32
C VAL A 62 13.36 -24.78 8.17
N GLU A 63 13.08 -26.01 7.74
CA GLU A 63 13.51 -27.25 8.40
C GLU A 63 14.45 -28.04 7.50
N VAL A 64 15.62 -28.37 8.02
CA VAL A 64 16.57 -29.30 7.34
C VAL A 64 16.12 -30.71 7.56
N VAL A 65 15.60 -31.36 6.52
CA VAL A 65 14.98 -32.69 6.61
C VAL A 65 15.94 -33.76 7.18
N GLN A 66 17.26 -33.66 6.86
CA GLN A 66 18.26 -34.65 7.30
C GLN A 66 18.59 -34.53 8.79
N THR A 67 18.53 -33.35 9.37
CA THR A 67 18.92 -33.09 10.76
C THR A 67 17.74 -32.81 11.67
N GLY A 68 16.59 -32.45 11.12
CA GLY A 68 15.42 -31.93 11.86
C GLY A 68 15.63 -30.52 12.45
N GLU A 69 16.71 -29.86 12.09
CA GLU A 69 17.04 -28.50 12.57
C GLU A 69 16.09 -27.50 11.97
N LYS A 70 15.51 -26.62 12.81
CA LYS A 70 14.56 -25.58 12.42
C LYS A 70 15.16 -24.20 12.61
N TYR A 71 15.08 -23.39 11.55
CA TYR A 71 15.43 -21.97 11.54
C TYR A 71 14.13 -21.19 11.49
N ASN A 72 13.81 -20.48 12.56
CA ASN A 72 12.58 -19.70 12.68
C ASN A 72 12.78 -18.30 12.12
N ILE A 73 12.35 -18.09 10.88
CA ILE A 73 12.47 -16.80 10.16
C ILE A 73 11.58 -15.75 10.80
N ASP A 74 10.37 -16.13 11.24
CA ASP A 74 9.42 -15.19 11.86
C ASP A 74 10.00 -14.59 13.15
N GLU A 75 10.59 -15.40 14.02
CA GLU A 75 11.25 -14.91 15.24
C GLU A 75 12.44 -13.98 14.95
N GLU A 76 13.25 -14.31 13.94
CA GLU A 76 14.39 -13.48 13.54
C GLU A 76 13.92 -12.10 13.06
N ILE A 77 12.91 -12.06 12.19
CA ILE A 77 12.34 -10.81 11.67
C ILE A 77 11.70 -10.01 12.81
N GLN A 78 10.93 -10.65 13.70
CA GLN A 78 10.31 -9.96 14.84
C GLN A 78 11.36 -9.40 15.82
N ASN A 79 12.43 -10.12 16.07
CA ASN A 79 13.53 -9.66 16.92
C ASN A 79 14.29 -8.46 16.30
N ASN A 80 14.35 -8.38 14.97
CA ASN A 80 14.96 -7.29 14.23
C ASN A 80 13.99 -6.11 13.97
N ALA A 81 12.69 -6.29 14.17
CA ALA A 81 11.63 -5.31 13.94
C ALA A 81 11.61 -4.12 14.93
N LYS A 82 12.77 -3.68 15.42
CA LYS A 82 12.88 -2.63 16.46
C LYS A 82 12.81 -1.21 15.92
N GLN A 83 12.62 -1.03 14.63
CA GLN A 83 12.58 0.31 14.04
C GLN A 83 11.17 0.87 14.09
N SER A 84 10.96 1.89 14.93
CA SER A 84 9.72 2.65 14.95
C SER A 84 9.70 3.61 13.75
N ALA A 85 8.85 3.36 12.77
CA ALA A 85 8.62 4.27 11.65
C ALA A 85 7.79 5.50 12.09
N TYR A 86 6.83 5.28 13.00
CA TYR A 86 5.98 6.33 13.56
C TYR A 86 5.88 6.22 15.07
N SER A 87 5.61 7.36 15.74
CA SER A 87 5.24 7.33 17.16
C SER A 87 3.91 6.58 17.34
N LYS A 88 3.72 5.94 18.50
CA LYS A 88 2.45 5.29 18.88
C LYS A 88 1.26 6.27 18.79
N ALA A 89 1.49 7.53 19.16
CA ALA A 89 0.47 8.56 19.10
C ALA A 89 0.08 8.87 17.65
N SER A 90 1.05 9.01 16.74
CA SER A 90 0.79 9.23 15.31
C SER A 90 0.05 8.05 14.69
N ALA A 91 0.49 6.83 14.96
CA ALA A 91 -0.17 5.62 14.48
C ALA A 91 -1.61 5.50 14.99
N PHE A 92 -1.85 5.84 16.26
CA PHE A 92 -3.19 5.88 16.84
C PHE A 92 -4.09 6.90 16.14
N MET A 93 -3.61 8.12 15.91
CA MET A 93 -4.37 9.15 15.23
C MET A 93 -4.73 8.76 13.79
N ILE A 94 -3.76 8.23 13.03
CA ILE A 94 -3.99 7.77 11.67
C ILE A 94 -5.04 6.65 11.66
N ARG A 95 -4.92 5.67 12.55
CA ARG A 95 -5.92 4.59 12.66
C ARG A 95 -7.31 5.13 12.94
N HIS A 96 -7.43 6.10 13.83
CA HIS A 96 -8.71 6.69 14.17
C HIS A 96 -9.37 7.38 12.98
N VAL A 97 -8.59 8.16 12.22
CA VAL A 97 -9.06 8.80 10.99
C VAL A 97 -9.49 7.76 9.95
N MET A 98 -8.74 6.66 9.79
CA MET A 98 -9.08 5.62 8.83
C MET A 98 -10.32 4.82 9.22
N LEU A 99 -10.55 4.59 10.51
CA LEU A 99 -11.78 3.98 11.01
C LEU A 99 -13.00 4.87 10.74
N ASP A 100 -12.86 6.17 10.97
CA ASP A 100 -13.92 7.13 10.67
C ASP A 100 -14.20 7.23 9.18
N TYR A 101 -13.16 7.26 8.37
CA TYR A 101 -13.27 7.23 6.90
C TYR A 101 -14.04 6.00 6.39
N THR A 102 -13.86 4.83 7.02
CA THR A 102 -14.58 3.61 6.68
C THR A 102 -16.04 3.66 7.12
N LYS A 103 -16.33 4.25 8.28
CA LYS A 103 -17.69 4.34 8.81
C LYS A 103 -18.53 5.44 8.14
N ASN A 104 -17.94 6.60 7.97
CA ASN A 104 -18.64 7.84 7.66
C ASN A 104 -18.19 8.49 6.34
N GLY A 105 -17.11 7.98 5.74
CA GLY A 105 -16.51 8.56 4.53
C GLY A 105 -16.64 7.67 3.28
N SER A 106 -15.85 8.02 2.27
CA SER A 106 -15.81 7.31 0.99
C SER A 106 -15.18 5.91 1.08
N GLY A 107 -14.69 5.51 2.25
CA GLY A 107 -14.16 4.17 2.52
C GLY A 107 -15.23 3.15 2.94
N ASN A 108 -16.51 3.51 2.91
CA ASN A 108 -17.62 2.64 3.33
C ASN A 108 -17.74 1.36 2.50
N TYR A 109 -17.14 1.31 1.31
CA TYR A 109 -17.01 0.07 0.52
C TYR A 109 -16.19 -1.03 1.21
N ALA A 110 -15.31 -0.66 2.14
CA ALA A 110 -14.57 -1.63 2.96
C ALA A 110 -15.34 -2.07 4.22
N TYR A 111 -16.50 -1.49 4.47
CA TYR A 111 -17.32 -1.87 5.62
C TYR A 111 -17.88 -3.29 5.43
N VAL A 112 -17.65 -4.12 6.43
CA VAL A 112 -18.21 -5.48 6.50
C VAL A 112 -19.06 -5.59 7.77
N SER A 113 -20.35 -5.93 7.61
CA SER A 113 -21.25 -6.11 8.74
C SER A 113 -20.74 -7.18 9.70
N GLY A 114 -20.76 -6.87 10.99
CA GLY A 114 -20.27 -7.78 12.03
C GLY A 114 -18.76 -7.70 12.29
N ILE A 115 -17.98 -6.99 11.46
CA ILE A 115 -16.58 -6.74 11.73
C ILE A 115 -16.41 -5.29 12.20
N ASN A 116 -16.00 -5.13 13.45
CA ASN A 116 -15.67 -3.83 14.01
C ASN A 116 -14.19 -3.50 13.74
N ASN A 117 -13.87 -2.21 13.75
CA ASN A 117 -12.49 -1.73 13.63
C ASN A 117 -11.81 -2.05 12.28
N ILE A 118 -12.54 -1.87 11.18
CA ILE A 118 -11.95 -1.86 9.84
C ILE A 118 -11.52 -0.43 9.52
N GLY A 119 -10.23 -0.22 9.36
CA GLY A 119 -9.67 1.02 8.80
C GLY A 119 -9.30 0.79 7.35
N ALA A 120 -9.69 1.71 6.46
CA ALA A 120 -9.41 1.59 5.05
C ALA A 120 -9.01 2.92 4.41
N LYS A 121 -8.39 2.84 3.24
CA LYS A 121 -8.09 3.99 2.39
C LYS A 121 -8.08 3.57 0.92
N THR A 122 -8.71 4.38 0.10
CA THR A 122 -8.62 4.27 -1.37
C THR A 122 -7.48 5.13 -1.89
N GLY A 123 -6.93 4.75 -3.04
CA GLY A 123 -5.97 5.54 -3.80
C GLY A 123 -6.33 5.52 -5.27
N THR A 124 -6.19 6.66 -5.94
CA THR A 124 -6.39 6.77 -7.39
C THR A 124 -5.32 7.67 -7.96
N SER A 125 -4.58 7.18 -8.95
CA SER A 125 -3.72 8.01 -9.78
C SER A 125 -4.28 8.09 -11.19
N ASN A 126 -4.00 9.20 -11.87
CA ASN A 126 -4.46 9.42 -13.24
C ASN A 126 -3.26 9.45 -14.20
N TRP A 127 -3.52 9.10 -15.43
CA TRP A 127 -2.60 9.38 -16.52
C TRP A 127 -2.43 10.89 -16.70
N SER A 128 -1.22 11.28 -17.10
CA SER A 128 -0.94 12.68 -17.48
C SER A 128 -1.99 13.19 -18.48
N SER A 129 -2.29 14.48 -18.41
CA SER A 129 -3.15 15.17 -19.39
C SER A 129 -2.60 15.10 -20.81
N THR A 130 -1.30 14.81 -20.96
CA THR A 130 -0.61 14.63 -22.25
C THR A 130 -0.50 13.18 -22.70
N ALA A 131 -1.06 12.23 -21.93
CA ALA A 131 -1.02 10.82 -22.29
C ALA A 131 -1.76 10.55 -23.60
N LYS A 132 -1.12 9.72 -24.45
CA LYS A 132 -1.63 9.35 -25.78
C LYS A 132 -2.72 8.28 -25.69
N ASN A 133 -3.25 7.89 -26.87
CA ASN A 133 -4.20 6.78 -27.02
C ASN A 133 -5.50 6.94 -26.21
N GLY A 134 -5.94 8.17 -25.97
CA GLY A 134 -7.17 8.45 -25.24
C GLY A 134 -7.10 8.16 -23.75
N MET A 135 -5.90 8.08 -23.19
CA MET A 135 -5.65 7.81 -21.75
C MET A 135 -5.59 9.08 -20.92
N ALA A 136 -5.45 10.25 -21.54
CA ALA A 136 -5.34 11.53 -20.83
C ALA A 136 -6.44 11.70 -19.77
N GLY A 137 -6.04 11.95 -18.53
CA GLY A 137 -6.94 12.18 -17.39
C GLY A 137 -7.71 10.95 -16.89
N LYS A 138 -7.52 9.76 -17.49
CA LYS A 138 -8.15 8.53 -17.01
C LYS A 138 -7.36 7.91 -15.87
N SER A 139 -8.04 7.13 -15.04
CA SER A 139 -7.39 6.44 -13.93
C SER A 139 -6.34 5.45 -14.44
N ARG A 140 -5.15 5.55 -13.87
CA ARG A 140 -4.00 4.67 -14.11
C ARG A 140 -3.96 3.55 -13.09
N ASP A 141 -4.04 3.92 -11.83
CA ASP A 141 -3.99 3.01 -10.69
C ASP A 141 -5.22 3.23 -9.80
N LEU A 142 -5.80 2.15 -9.38
CA LEU A 142 -6.84 2.11 -8.36
C LEU A 142 -6.36 1.21 -7.23
N TRP A 143 -6.36 1.76 -6.04
CA TRP A 143 -5.93 1.09 -4.83
C TRP A 143 -7.04 1.04 -3.79
N MET A 144 -7.09 -0.05 -3.08
CA MET A 144 -7.82 -0.18 -1.83
C MET A 144 -6.95 -0.92 -0.84
N SER A 145 -6.64 -0.29 0.28
CA SER A 145 -5.94 -0.92 1.39
C SER A 145 -6.82 -0.85 2.63
N ALA A 146 -6.95 -1.96 3.33
CA ALA A 146 -7.74 -2.07 4.53
C ALA A 146 -7.04 -2.94 5.57
N TYR A 147 -7.32 -2.68 6.82
CA TYR A 147 -6.84 -3.50 7.93
C TYR A 147 -7.93 -3.71 8.97
N THR A 148 -7.82 -4.82 9.65
CA THR A 148 -8.48 -5.15 10.90
C THR A 148 -7.41 -5.32 11.99
N PRO A 149 -7.75 -5.60 13.26
CA PRO A 149 -6.73 -5.93 14.25
C PRO A 149 -5.82 -7.12 13.90
N ASN A 150 -6.29 -8.05 13.04
CA ASN A 150 -5.60 -9.30 12.76
C ASN A 150 -5.20 -9.49 11.29
N TYR A 151 -5.76 -8.71 10.37
CA TYR A 151 -5.57 -8.90 8.93
C TYR A 151 -5.37 -7.59 8.21
N ILE A 152 -4.53 -7.62 7.20
CA ILE A 152 -4.30 -6.48 6.31
C ILE A 152 -4.42 -6.97 4.88
N CYS A 153 -5.08 -6.18 4.05
CA CYS A 153 -5.26 -6.46 2.65
C CYS A 153 -5.01 -5.22 1.82
N SER A 154 -4.28 -5.36 0.74
CA SER A 154 -4.13 -4.31 -0.27
C SER A 154 -4.45 -4.87 -1.64
N VAL A 155 -5.30 -4.19 -2.37
CA VAL A 155 -5.69 -4.55 -3.72
C VAL A 155 -5.29 -3.42 -4.67
N TRP A 156 -4.63 -3.79 -5.74
CA TRP A 156 -4.30 -2.90 -6.84
C TRP A 156 -4.97 -3.35 -8.12
N MET A 157 -5.54 -2.39 -8.83
CA MET A 157 -6.04 -2.56 -10.19
C MET A 157 -5.46 -1.46 -11.06
N GLY A 158 -4.82 -1.82 -12.15
CA GLY A 158 -4.20 -0.84 -13.03
C GLY A 158 -3.58 -1.45 -14.25
N PHE A 159 -2.82 -0.63 -14.96
CA PHE A 159 -2.19 -1.00 -16.22
C PHE A 159 -0.69 -0.72 -16.16
N GLY A 160 0.11 -1.74 -16.43
CA GLY A 160 1.54 -1.60 -16.60
C GLY A 160 1.90 -0.76 -17.84
N LYS A 161 3.06 -0.12 -17.82
CA LYS A 161 3.58 0.68 -18.94
C LYS A 161 3.58 -0.08 -20.27
N GLU A 162 3.91 -1.35 -20.26
CA GLU A 162 3.97 -2.19 -21.44
C GLU A 162 2.62 -2.37 -22.15
N GLY A 163 1.51 -2.37 -21.42
CA GLY A 163 0.17 -2.47 -22.00
C GLY A 163 -0.18 -1.27 -22.87
N ILE A 164 0.44 -0.13 -22.60
CA ILE A 164 0.17 1.16 -23.25
C ILE A 164 1.09 1.38 -24.42
N GLU A 165 2.38 1.05 -24.29
CA GLU A 165 3.38 1.19 -25.34
C GLU A 165 3.05 0.31 -26.54
N LYS A 166 2.42 -0.85 -26.35
CA LYS A 166 2.01 -1.77 -27.41
C LYS A 166 0.70 -1.37 -28.10
N GLY A 167 0.14 -0.20 -27.82
CA GLY A 167 -1.07 0.32 -28.46
C GLY A 167 -2.30 -0.56 -28.30
N LYS A 168 -2.29 -1.50 -27.37
CA LYS A 168 -3.42 -2.37 -27.04
C LYS A 168 -4.45 -1.64 -26.18
N THR A 169 -5.02 -0.58 -26.68
CA THR A 169 -6.26 -0.01 -26.16
C THR A 169 -7.38 -0.99 -26.44
N THR A 170 -7.50 -2.02 -25.65
CA THR A 170 -8.70 -2.85 -25.68
C THR A 170 -9.87 -2.06 -25.10
N SER A 171 -11.07 -2.29 -25.58
CA SER A 171 -12.31 -1.71 -25.05
C SER A 171 -12.49 -1.91 -23.54
N ARG A 172 -11.79 -2.86 -22.92
CA ARG A 172 -11.70 -3.06 -21.47
C ARG A 172 -11.11 -1.85 -20.74
N TYR A 173 -10.18 -1.11 -21.33
CA TYR A 173 -9.61 0.10 -20.73
C TYR A 173 -10.60 1.28 -20.65
N LYS A 174 -11.69 1.23 -21.43
CA LYS A 174 -12.75 2.23 -21.36
C LYS A 174 -13.73 1.99 -20.20
N ALA A 175 -13.68 0.82 -19.58
CA ALA A 175 -14.75 0.31 -18.74
C ALA A 175 -14.46 0.34 -17.24
N TYR A 176 -13.35 0.97 -16.79
CA TYR A 176 -13.17 1.19 -15.36
C TYR A 176 -13.68 2.59 -14.96
N PRO A 177 -14.97 2.78 -14.79
CA PRO A 177 -15.44 3.88 -13.95
C PRO A 177 -14.90 3.59 -12.54
N GLY A 178 -14.56 4.61 -11.76
CA GLY A 178 -14.07 4.48 -10.40
C GLY A 178 -15.00 3.77 -9.39
N LYS A 179 -15.91 2.93 -9.89
CA LYS A 179 -16.88 2.11 -9.16
C LYS A 179 -16.52 0.63 -9.10
N VAL A 180 -15.40 0.20 -9.66
CA VAL A 180 -15.05 -1.24 -9.73
C VAL A 180 -14.27 -1.73 -8.52
N VAL A 181 -13.98 -0.87 -7.55
CA VAL A 181 -13.47 -1.27 -6.23
C VAL A 181 -14.62 -1.38 -5.23
N GLN A 182 -15.75 -1.88 -5.68
CA GLN A 182 -16.87 -2.29 -4.84
C GLN A 182 -16.76 -3.76 -4.50
#